data_c1718c6bf3be7345115f0dad46b1fd52
#
_entry.id   c1718c6bf3be7345115f0dad46b1fd52
#
_cell.length_a   1.000
_cell.length_b   1.000
_cell.length_c   1.000
_cell.angle_alpha   90.00
_cell.angle_beta   90.00
_cell.angle_gamma   90.00
#
_symmetry.space_group_name_H-M   'P 1'
#
loop_
_entity.id
_entity.type
_entity.pdbx_description
1 polymer ?
#
loop_
_entity_poly.entity_id
_entity_poly.type
_entity_poly.pdbx_seq_one_letter_code
_entity_poly.pdbx_strand_id
1 'polypeptide(L)'
;MRRRDFLLGSAALGLAGCSRTAAPRPPARVHVTRAADYSQDLYGTMRRVLAEHKLRVRGRRVVLKPNLVEFEPESAINTHPLLVHATLEAFRGLGASVAIAEGPGHRRSTLDLADAAGYFHTIPDFEDLFTDLNLDEVSRVGLPHPVSHLRSLYLPHTVLTSDLLVSMPKMKTHHWTGATLSMKNLFGIVPGGVYGWPKNILHWAGIHQSIADLHSLFPKHFAIVDGIVGMDGNGPIQGRPKPAGVIVSGHDPVAVDATCCRIMQIEPSRIEYLTLAGGLEGIAEENIQQIGEKPDSVETRFELIMELRDLRRERA
;
A
#
# COMPACT_ATOMS: atom_id res chain seq x y z
N MET A 1 78.60 -7.30 15.17
CA MET A 1 78.99 -8.21 14.04
C MET A 1 77.80 -9.10 13.69
N ARG A 2 77.50 -9.10 12.41
CA ARG A 2 76.71 -10.04 11.57
C ARG A 2 75.20 -10.16 11.80
N ARG A 3 74.49 -9.55 10.89
CA ARG A 3 73.16 -9.86 10.30
C ARG A 3 73.10 -11.32 9.82
N ARG A 4 71.95 -11.98 9.98
CA ARG A 4 71.48 -12.99 8.99
C ARG A 4 70.01 -13.27 9.17
N ASP A 5 69.25 -12.87 8.19
CA ASP A 5 68.25 -13.57 7.38
C ASP A 5 67.11 -14.25 8.12
N PHE A 6 65.98 -13.56 8.13
CA PHE A 6 64.65 -14.18 8.33
C PHE A 6 63.95 -14.23 7.01
N LEU A 7 63.80 -15.43 6.49
CA LEU A 7 63.10 -15.77 5.28
C LEU A 7 61.61 -15.49 5.42
N LEU A 8 61.06 -14.70 4.50
CA LEU A 8 59.65 -14.46 4.27
C LEU A 8 58.99 -15.73 3.74
N GLY A 9 58.19 -16.38 4.54
CA GLY A 9 57.21 -17.36 4.13
C GLY A 9 55.85 -16.69 3.91
N SER A 10 55.56 -16.29 2.66
CA SER A 10 54.23 -15.79 2.30
C SER A 10 53.25 -16.95 2.20
N ALA A 11 52.49 -17.18 3.26
CA ALA A 11 51.31 -18.04 3.18
C ALA A 11 50.15 -17.20 2.59
N ALA A 12 49.87 -17.41 1.33
CA ALA A 12 48.66 -16.91 0.69
C ALA A 12 47.47 -17.69 1.25
N LEU A 13 46.79 -17.11 2.25
CA LEU A 13 45.46 -17.56 2.62
C LEU A 13 44.49 -17.13 1.54
N GLY A 14 44.12 -18.09 0.69
CA GLY A 14 43.00 -17.94 -0.24
C GLY A 14 41.72 -17.72 0.52
N LEU A 15 41.24 -16.48 0.58
CA LEU A 15 39.86 -16.15 0.97
C LEU A 15 38.96 -16.68 -0.15
N ALA A 16 38.56 -17.94 -0.07
CA ALA A 16 37.40 -18.46 -0.78
C ALA A 16 36.18 -17.78 -0.19
N GLY A 17 35.83 -16.62 -0.71
CA GLY A 17 34.57 -15.95 -0.45
C GLY A 17 33.44 -16.85 -0.95
N CYS A 18 32.86 -17.66 -0.08
CA CYS A 18 31.56 -18.26 -0.33
C CYS A 18 30.55 -17.12 -0.45
N SER A 19 30.33 -16.61 -1.66
CA SER A 19 29.11 -15.88 -1.97
C SER A 19 27.97 -16.87 -1.83
N ARG A 20 27.37 -16.93 -0.63
CA ARG A 20 26.05 -17.57 -0.46
C ARG A 20 25.10 -16.75 -1.35
N THR A 21 24.86 -17.25 -2.55
CA THR A 21 23.71 -16.81 -3.34
C THR A 21 22.50 -17.09 -2.47
N ALA A 22 21.84 -16.03 -2.00
CA ALA A 22 20.60 -16.17 -1.27
C ALA A 22 19.64 -17.00 -2.14
N ALA A 23 18.98 -17.99 -1.54
CA ALA A 23 17.99 -18.77 -2.26
C ALA A 23 16.97 -17.80 -2.90
N PRO A 24 16.54 -18.03 -4.15
CA PRO A 24 15.58 -17.17 -4.81
C PRO A 24 14.32 -17.06 -3.94
N ARG A 25 13.84 -15.84 -3.73
CA ARG A 25 12.58 -15.61 -3.00
C ARG A 25 11.44 -16.28 -3.78
N PRO A 26 10.51 -16.96 -3.09
CA PRO A 26 9.33 -17.44 -3.78
C PRO A 26 8.57 -16.24 -4.39
N PRO A 27 7.96 -16.41 -5.57
CA PRO A 27 7.20 -15.35 -6.22
C PRO A 27 6.13 -14.76 -5.31
N ALA A 28 6.00 -13.43 -5.34
CA ALA A 28 4.95 -12.73 -4.62
C ALA A 28 3.58 -13.10 -5.21
N ARG A 29 2.62 -13.51 -4.35
CA ARG A 29 1.27 -13.88 -4.82
C ARG A 29 0.37 -12.66 -4.84
N VAL A 30 -0.16 -12.34 -6.01
CA VAL A 30 -1.11 -11.25 -6.23
C VAL A 30 -2.38 -11.80 -6.86
N HIS A 31 -3.52 -11.54 -6.23
CA HIS A 31 -4.83 -11.94 -6.73
C HIS A 31 -5.53 -10.77 -7.39
N VAL A 32 -5.95 -10.94 -8.63
CA VAL A 32 -6.76 -9.99 -9.39
C VAL A 32 -8.14 -10.59 -9.58
N THR A 33 -9.15 -9.94 -9.03
CA THR A 33 -10.54 -10.39 -9.06
C THR A 33 -11.38 -9.41 -9.85
N ARG A 34 -12.17 -9.90 -10.83
CA ARG A 34 -13.18 -9.05 -11.50
C ARG A 34 -14.27 -8.66 -10.52
N ALA A 35 -14.64 -7.41 -10.56
CA ALA A 35 -15.71 -6.82 -9.77
C ALA A 35 -16.31 -5.66 -10.56
N ALA A 36 -17.40 -5.93 -11.28
CA ALA A 36 -17.97 -4.97 -12.24
C ALA A 36 -18.47 -3.67 -11.57
N ASP A 37 -19.09 -3.81 -10.42
CA ASP A 37 -19.61 -2.70 -9.62
C ASP A 37 -19.75 -3.10 -8.14
N TYR A 38 -20.24 -2.17 -7.30
CA TYR A 38 -20.40 -2.41 -5.87
C TYR A 38 -21.73 -3.09 -5.49
N SER A 39 -22.62 -3.38 -6.44
CA SER A 39 -23.90 -4.05 -6.18
C SER A 39 -23.79 -5.58 -6.11
N GLN A 40 -22.68 -6.14 -6.59
CA GLN A 40 -22.43 -7.57 -6.53
C GLN A 40 -22.18 -8.07 -5.09
N ASP A 41 -22.14 -9.41 -4.92
CA ASP A 41 -21.77 -10.04 -3.64
C ASP A 41 -20.31 -9.78 -3.29
N LEU A 42 -20.04 -8.60 -2.72
CA LEU A 42 -18.70 -8.23 -2.27
C LEU A 42 -18.26 -9.07 -1.06
N TYR A 43 -19.18 -9.44 -0.18
CA TYR A 43 -18.83 -10.26 0.99
C TYR A 43 -18.34 -11.65 0.56
N GLY A 44 -19.08 -12.35 -0.28
CA GLY A 44 -18.65 -13.64 -0.83
C GLY A 44 -17.34 -13.51 -1.63
N THR A 45 -17.18 -12.41 -2.37
CA THR A 45 -15.93 -12.11 -3.09
C THR A 45 -14.76 -11.95 -2.14
N MET A 46 -14.88 -11.14 -1.08
CA MET A 46 -13.81 -10.97 -0.10
C MET A 46 -13.50 -12.25 0.65
N ARG A 47 -14.50 -13.05 1.00
CA ARG A 47 -14.27 -14.37 1.61
C ARG A 47 -13.43 -15.29 0.73
N ARG A 48 -13.71 -15.34 -0.58
CA ARG A 48 -12.91 -16.12 -1.54
C ARG A 48 -11.48 -15.60 -1.63
N VAL A 49 -11.30 -14.28 -1.77
CA VAL A 49 -10.00 -13.61 -1.82
C VAL A 49 -9.16 -13.94 -0.59
N LEU A 50 -9.72 -13.77 0.61
CA LEU A 50 -9.00 -14.06 1.86
C LEU A 50 -8.64 -15.55 2.00
N ALA A 51 -9.51 -16.45 1.54
CA ALA A 51 -9.25 -17.90 1.53
C ALA A 51 -8.09 -18.27 0.59
N GLU A 52 -8.02 -17.67 -0.61
CA GLU A 52 -6.91 -17.86 -1.57
C GLU A 52 -5.57 -17.42 -0.99
N HIS A 53 -5.55 -16.35 -0.19
CA HIS A 53 -4.35 -15.91 0.51
C HIS A 53 -4.04 -16.71 1.78
N LYS A 54 -4.90 -17.63 2.20
CA LYS A 54 -4.73 -18.50 3.37
C LYS A 54 -4.44 -17.72 4.65
N LEU A 55 -5.12 -16.59 4.84
CA LEU A 55 -4.93 -15.71 5.98
C LEU A 55 -5.30 -16.42 7.29
N ARG A 56 -4.40 -16.37 8.28
CA ARG A 56 -4.58 -16.94 9.62
C ARG A 56 -4.76 -15.82 10.63
N VAL A 57 -6.01 -15.37 10.78
CA VAL A 57 -6.35 -14.17 11.58
C VAL A 57 -7.27 -14.46 12.77
N ARG A 58 -7.62 -15.73 13.04
CA ARG A 58 -8.44 -16.09 14.20
C ARG A 58 -7.80 -15.60 15.50
N GLY A 59 -8.55 -14.83 16.30
CA GLY A 59 -8.08 -14.23 17.54
C GLY A 59 -7.05 -13.11 17.37
N ARG A 60 -6.84 -12.63 16.13
CA ARG A 60 -5.90 -11.54 15.81
C ARG A 60 -6.62 -10.20 15.72
N ARG A 61 -5.88 -9.14 16.04
CA ARG A 61 -6.33 -7.76 15.83
C ARG A 61 -5.96 -7.33 14.42
N VAL A 62 -6.98 -7.10 13.59
CA VAL A 62 -6.86 -6.62 12.22
C VAL A 62 -7.29 -5.16 12.16
N VAL A 63 -6.47 -4.32 11.57
CA VAL A 63 -6.80 -2.92 11.30
C VAL A 63 -7.02 -2.75 9.81
N LEU A 64 -8.23 -2.40 9.41
CA LEU A 64 -8.55 -2.00 8.05
C LEU A 64 -8.27 -0.51 7.89
N LYS A 65 -7.36 -0.17 7.00
CA LYS A 65 -7.05 1.21 6.68
C LYS A 65 -7.54 1.55 5.27
N PRO A 66 -8.76 2.09 5.14
CA PRO A 66 -9.23 2.59 3.84
C PRO A 66 -8.39 3.79 3.38
N ASN A 67 -8.67 4.31 2.21
CA ASN A 67 -8.24 5.60 1.76
C ASN A 67 -9.39 6.59 1.98
N LEU A 68 -9.24 7.51 2.92
CA LEU A 68 -10.19 8.56 3.20
C LEU A 68 -9.42 9.89 3.19
N VAL A 69 -9.69 10.76 2.21
CA VAL A 69 -8.87 11.95 1.95
C VAL A 69 -9.69 13.22 1.93
N GLU A 70 -10.69 13.28 1.09
CA GLU A 70 -11.60 14.40 0.87
C GLU A 70 -12.91 13.85 0.31
N PHE A 71 -13.98 14.62 0.30
CA PHE A 71 -15.25 14.19 -0.27
C PHE A 71 -15.77 15.20 -1.30
N GLU A 72 -16.02 14.65 -2.48
CA GLU A 72 -16.72 15.30 -3.59
C GLU A 72 -17.79 14.33 -4.11
N PRO A 73 -19.06 14.69 -4.19
CA PRO A 73 -20.18 13.78 -4.45
C PRO A 73 -20.00 12.89 -5.70
N GLU A 74 -19.48 13.47 -6.79
CA GLU A 74 -19.34 12.78 -8.07
C GLU A 74 -17.93 12.22 -8.32
N SER A 75 -17.09 12.14 -7.27
CA SER A 75 -15.71 11.72 -7.40
C SER A 75 -15.44 10.36 -6.74
N ALA A 76 -14.44 9.65 -7.22
CA ALA A 76 -13.97 8.38 -6.67
C ALA A 76 -12.70 8.57 -5.81
N ILE A 77 -12.73 9.51 -4.86
CA ILE A 77 -11.56 9.84 -4.04
C ILE A 77 -11.25 8.73 -3.04
N ASN A 78 -12.28 8.24 -2.35
CA ASN A 78 -12.16 7.37 -1.20
C ASN A 78 -12.41 5.90 -1.54
N THR A 79 -11.90 4.98 -0.73
CA THR A 79 -12.30 3.58 -0.78
C THR A 79 -13.80 3.48 -0.55
N HIS A 80 -14.49 2.70 -1.35
CA HIS A 80 -15.94 2.63 -1.27
C HIS A 80 -16.40 1.93 0.03
N PRO A 81 -17.34 2.50 0.80
CA PRO A 81 -17.74 1.95 2.10
C PRO A 81 -18.31 0.52 2.02
N LEU A 82 -19.00 0.15 0.95
CA LEU A 82 -19.47 -1.24 0.75
C LEU A 82 -18.31 -2.25 0.67
N LEU A 83 -17.19 -1.90 0.05
CA LEU A 83 -16.03 -2.79 0.01
C LEU A 83 -15.36 -2.88 1.40
N VAL A 84 -15.30 -1.77 2.13
CA VAL A 84 -14.77 -1.77 3.51
C VAL A 84 -15.65 -2.63 4.41
N HIS A 85 -16.97 -2.48 4.33
CA HIS A 85 -17.94 -3.28 5.10
C HIS A 85 -17.83 -4.78 4.77
N ALA A 86 -17.83 -5.13 3.49
CA ALA A 86 -17.66 -6.51 3.05
C ALA A 86 -16.35 -7.14 3.56
N THR A 87 -15.26 -6.36 3.57
CA THR A 87 -13.96 -6.78 4.07
C THR A 87 -13.96 -6.96 5.58
N LEU A 88 -14.57 -6.02 6.33
CA LEU A 88 -14.79 -6.09 7.77
C LEU A 88 -15.48 -7.41 8.14
N GLU A 89 -16.62 -7.69 7.52
CA GLU A 89 -17.39 -8.90 7.79
C GLU A 89 -16.66 -10.18 7.37
N ALA A 90 -15.91 -10.15 6.28
CA ALA A 90 -15.11 -11.29 5.86
C ALA A 90 -13.99 -11.63 6.87
N PHE A 91 -13.31 -10.63 7.44
CA PHE A 91 -12.32 -10.84 8.50
C PHE A 91 -12.96 -11.28 9.82
N ARG A 92 -14.10 -10.70 10.21
CA ARG A 92 -14.89 -11.15 11.37
C ARG A 92 -15.30 -12.62 11.21
N GLY A 93 -15.75 -13.02 10.02
CA GLY A 93 -16.10 -14.40 9.70
C GLY A 93 -14.91 -15.38 9.81
N LEU A 94 -13.67 -14.91 9.71
CA LEU A 94 -12.46 -15.69 9.96
C LEU A 94 -12.08 -15.70 11.46
N GLY A 95 -12.84 -15.01 12.33
CA GLY A 95 -12.62 -14.94 13.77
C GLY A 95 -11.60 -13.88 14.20
N ALA A 96 -11.36 -12.84 13.40
CA ALA A 96 -10.56 -11.69 13.78
C ALA A 96 -11.37 -10.67 14.59
N SER A 97 -10.68 -9.94 15.48
CA SER A 97 -11.17 -8.65 16.00
C SER A 97 -10.75 -7.57 15.00
N VAL A 98 -11.70 -6.79 14.49
CA VAL A 98 -11.44 -5.85 13.40
C VAL A 98 -11.79 -4.44 13.80
N ALA A 99 -10.87 -3.50 13.58
CA ALA A 99 -11.07 -2.06 13.67
C ALA A 99 -10.85 -1.42 12.29
N ILE A 100 -11.46 -0.26 12.07
CA ILE A 100 -11.24 0.60 10.92
C ILE A 100 -10.46 1.82 11.41
N ALA A 101 -9.41 2.24 10.71
CA ALA A 101 -8.61 3.37 11.13
C ALA A 101 -8.08 4.17 9.94
N GLU A 102 -8.16 5.49 10.02
CA GLU A 102 -7.62 6.40 9.01
C GLU A 102 -7.28 7.75 9.66
N GLY A 103 -6.33 8.45 9.07
CA GLY A 103 -5.99 9.83 9.42
C GLY A 103 -5.85 10.67 8.16
N PRO A 104 -6.90 11.38 7.72
CA PRO A 104 -6.85 12.23 6.53
C PRO A 104 -5.76 13.28 6.59
N GLY A 105 -5.22 13.65 5.42
CA GLY A 105 -4.14 14.65 5.32
C GLY A 105 -4.62 16.10 5.42
N HIS A 106 -5.91 16.37 5.37
CA HIS A 106 -6.47 17.72 5.45
C HIS A 106 -7.00 18.04 6.86
N ARG A 107 -6.93 19.32 7.24
CA ARG A 107 -7.47 19.80 8.52
C ARG A 107 -8.99 19.89 8.45
N ARG A 108 -9.65 18.86 8.92
CA ARG A 108 -11.12 18.77 9.04
C ARG A 108 -11.48 17.67 10.05
N SER A 109 -12.73 17.61 10.44
CA SER A 109 -13.24 16.48 11.22
C SER A 109 -13.18 15.20 10.36
N THR A 110 -12.50 14.18 10.87
CA THR A 110 -12.41 12.88 10.19
C THR A 110 -13.75 12.17 10.15
N LEU A 111 -14.54 12.30 11.23
CA LEU A 111 -15.88 11.70 11.30
C LEU A 111 -16.86 12.37 10.32
N ASP A 112 -16.85 13.71 10.21
CA ASP A 112 -17.67 14.41 9.22
C ASP A 112 -17.33 13.99 7.78
N LEU A 113 -16.05 13.77 7.52
CA LEU A 113 -15.60 13.25 6.22
C LEU A 113 -16.10 11.82 5.99
N ALA A 114 -16.03 10.97 7.00
CA ALA A 114 -16.50 9.58 6.92
C ALA A 114 -18.03 9.52 6.72
N ASP A 115 -18.78 10.40 7.38
CA ASP A 115 -20.24 10.52 7.21
C ASP A 115 -20.58 10.97 5.78
N ALA A 116 -19.97 12.07 5.32
CA ALA A 116 -20.14 12.54 3.95
C ALA A 116 -19.78 11.47 2.89
N ALA A 117 -18.77 10.66 3.16
CA ALA A 117 -18.35 9.55 2.29
C ALA A 117 -19.23 8.29 2.43
N GLY A 118 -20.29 8.33 3.24
CA GLY A 118 -21.29 7.26 3.38
C GLY A 118 -20.91 6.10 4.29
N TYR A 119 -19.85 6.23 5.10
CA TYR A 119 -19.39 5.15 5.98
C TYR A 119 -20.39 4.87 7.09
N PHE A 120 -20.93 5.91 7.75
CA PHE A 120 -21.93 5.76 8.81
C PHE A 120 -23.24 5.12 8.31
N HIS A 121 -23.64 5.45 7.09
CA HIS A 121 -24.83 4.84 6.48
C HIS A 121 -24.63 3.36 6.12
N THR A 122 -23.41 2.99 5.72
CA THR A 122 -23.12 1.68 5.13
C THR A 122 -22.62 0.66 6.14
N ILE A 123 -21.88 1.09 7.16
CA ILE A 123 -21.24 0.20 8.14
C ILE A 123 -21.93 0.36 9.48
N PRO A 124 -22.64 -0.68 9.98
CA PRO A 124 -23.25 -0.63 11.30
C PRO A 124 -22.22 -0.36 12.39
N ASP A 125 -22.57 0.45 13.36
CA ASP A 125 -21.73 0.82 14.52
C ASP A 125 -20.36 1.38 14.12
N PHE A 126 -20.30 2.11 12.98
CA PHE A 126 -19.04 2.61 12.40
C PHE A 126 -18.23 3.43 13.41
N GLU A 127 -18.88 4.29 14.20
CA GLU A 127 -18.20 5.15 15.17
C GLU A 127 -17.45 4.34 16.25
N ASP A 128 -18.03 3.25 16.72
CA ASP A 128 -17.43 2.35 17.71
C ASP A 128 -16.25 1.53 17.13
N LEU A 129 -16.24 1.35 15.81
CA LEU A 129 -15.23 0.58 15.08
C LEU A 129 -14.09 1.44 14.55
N PHE A 130 -14.27 2.77 14.53
CA PHE A 130 -13.37 3.69 13.87
C PHE A 130 -12.40 4.36 14.84
N THR A 131 -11.14 4.43 14.44
CA THR A 131 -10.10 5.21 15.13
C THR A 131 -9.57 6.31 14.20
N ASP A 132 -9.68 7.57 14.63
CA ASP A 132 -8.99 8.68 13.98
C ASP A 132 -7.50 8.64 14.31
N LEU A 133 -6.69 8.17 13.36
CA LEU A 133 -5.24 8.06 13.53
C LEU A 133 -4.53 9.41 13.69
N ASN A 134 -5.20 10.52 13.39
CA ASN A 134 -4.64 11.85 13.64
C ASN A 134 -4.63 12.23 15.13
N LEU A 135 -5.48 11.58 15.93
CA LEU A 135 -5.72 11.87 17.34
C LEU A 135 -5.39 10.71 18.27
N ASP A 136 -4.97 9.56 17.72
CA ASP A 136 -4.63 8.37 18.49
C ASP A 136 -3.34 8.59 19.32
N GLU A 137 -3.19 7.80 20.38
CA GLU A 137 -1.93 7.74 21.13
C GLU A 137 -0.78 7.32 20.22
N VAL A 138 0.40 7.88 20.42
CA VAL A 138 1.54 7.65 19.54
C VAL A 138 2.77 7.16 20.26
N SER A 139 3.57 6.35 19.58
CA SER A 139 4.92 5.97 19.99
C SER A 139 5.94 6.31 18.92
N ARG A 140 7.14 6.70 19.38
CA ARG A 140 8.26 6.95 18.49
C ARG A 140 8.83 5.65 17.95
N VAL A 141 8.91 5.53 16.62
CA VAL A 141 9.46 4.38 15.91
C VAL A 141 10.65 4.82 15.08
N GLY A 142 11.80 4.17 15.24
CA GLY A 142 12.99 4.40 14.42
C GLY A 142 12.84 3.79 13.03
N LEU A 143 13.33 4.48 12.03
CA LEU A 143 13.43 3.94 10.67
C LEU A 143 14.74 3.14 10.55
N PRO A 144 14.71 1.84 10.27
CA PRO A 144 15.91 1.00 10.31
C PRO A 144 16.94 1.36 9.22
N HIS A 145 16.46 1.65 8.02
CA HIS A 145 17.29 1.98 6.85
C HIS A 145 16.64 3.09 6.02
N PRO A 146 16.56 4.32 6.57
CA PRO A 146 15.80 5.37 5.90
C PRO A 146 16.48 5.81 4.61
N VAL A 147 15.69 5.91 3.55
CA VAL A 147 16.10 6.51 2.27
C VAL A 147 15.70 7.98 2.18
N SER A 148 14.78 8.44 3.04
CA SER A 148 14.45 9.85 3.24
C SER A 148 15.40 10.51 4.25
N HIS A 149 15.19 11.81 4.51
CA HIS A 149 15.90 12.54 5.58
C HIS A 149 15.35 12.27 6.99
N LEU A 150 14.29 11.48 7.12
CA LEU A 150 13.68 11.10 8.39
C LEU A 150 14.54 10.05 9.10
N ARG A 151 14.53 10.06 10.44
CA ARG A 151 15.22 9.05 11.27
C ARG A 151 14.24 8.25 12.12
N SER A 152 13.10 8.83 12.41
CA SER A 152 12.04 8.23 13.20
C SER A 152 10.73 8.93 12.92
N LEU A 153 9.63 8.24 13.18
CA LEU A 153 8.28 8.78 13.14
C LEU A 153 7.54 8.46 14.44
N TYR A 154 6.64 9.34 14.85
CA TYR A 154 5.61 9.00 15.82
C TYR A 154 4.45 8.37 15.07
N LEU A 155 4.06 7.18 15.49
CA LEU A 155 3.01 6.40 14.82
C LEU A 155 1.93 5.97 15.83
N PRO A 156 0.68 5.87 15.39
CA PRO A 156 -0.48 5.54 16.21
C PRO A 156 -0.41 4.14 16.83
N HIS A 157 -0.80 4.02 18.09
CA HIS A 157 -0.84 2.75 18.82
C HIS A 157 -1.77 1.74 18.16
N THR A 158 -2.91 2.18 17.64
CA THR A 158 -3.85 1.32 16.91
C THR A 158 -3.15 0.54 15.79
N VAL A 159 -2.27 1.20 15.02
CA VAL A 159 -1.54 0.55 13.94
C VAL A 159 -0.38 -0.28 14.47
N LEU A 160 0.41 0.25 15.42
CA LEU A 160 1.60 -0.43 15.97
C LEU A 160 1.27 -1.71 16.73
N THR A 161 0.09 -1.79 17.32
CA THR A 161 -0.36 -2.95 18.12
C THR A 161 -1.26 -3.90 17.35
N SER A 162 -1.50 -3.65 16.06
CA SER A 162 -2.24 -4.57 15.19
C SER A 162 -1.39 -5.82 14.87
N ASP A 163 -2.05 -6.97 14.78
CA ASP A 163 -1.41 -8.20 14.28
C ASP A 163 -1.34 -8.22 12.74
N LEU A 164 -2.27 -7.50 12.09
CA LEU A 164 -2.32 -7.34 10.65
C LEU A 164 -2.88 -5.96 10.30
N LEU A 165 -2.08 -5.18 9.58
CA LEU A 165 -2.54 -3.96 8.92
C LEU A 165 -3.01 -4.29 7.50
N VAL A 166 -4.22 -3.91 7.16
CA VAL A 166 -4.81 -4.07 5.81
C VAL A 166 -4.95 -2.71 5.15
N SER A 167 -4.07 -2.42 4.21
CA SER A 167 -4.16 -1.21 3.40
C SER A 167 -5.21 -1.39 2.31
N MET A 168 -6.25 -0.55 2.33
CA MET A 168 -7.36 -0.59 1.36
C MET A 168 -7.39 0.72 0.54
N PRO A 169 -6.43 0.93 -0.39
CA PRO A 169 -6.41 2.15 -1.19
C PRO A 169 -7.49 2.14 -2.26
N LYS A 170 -7.88 3.34 -2.70
CA LYS A 170 -8.52 3.55 -4.00
C LYS A 170 -7.45 3.49 -5.10
N MET A 171 -7.69 2.76 -6.19
CA MET A 171 -6.82 2.77 -7.36
C MET A 171 -6.88 4.13 -8.06
N LYS A 172 -5.82 4.93 -7.94
CA LYS A 172 -5.80 6.33 -8.45
C LYS A 172 -4.47 6.70 -9.09
N THR A 173 -4.53 7.60 -10.07
CA THR A 173 -3.38 8.42 -10.46
C THR A 173 -3.04 9.44 -9.36
N HIS A 174 -1.84 10.02 -9.43
CA HIS A 174 -1.38 11.03 -8.48
C HIS A 174 -0.41 11.98 -9.17
N HIS A 175 -0.68 13.29 -9.10
CA HIS A 175 0.08 14.32 -9.82
C HIS A 175 1.57 14.43 -9.45
N TRP A 176 2.02 13.88 -8.32
CA TRP A 176 3.44 13.87 -7.94
C TRP A 176 4.08 12.48 -8.04
N THR A 177 3.35 11.44 -7.69
CA THR A 177 3.94 10.08 -7.56
C THR A 177 3.51 9.12 -8.65
N GLY A 178 2.75 9.58 -9.63
CA GLY A 178 2.20 8.76 -10.71
C GLY A 178 0.97 7.97 -10.27
N ALA A 179 1.03 7.27 -9.15
CA ALA A 179 -0.06 6.47 -8.62
C ALA A 179 -0.22 6.61 -7.10
N THR A 180 -1.46 6.51 -6.62
CA THR A 180 -1.81 6.24 -5.23
C THR A 180 -2.32 4.81 -5.15
N LEU A 181 -1.60 3.98 -4.41
CA LEU A 181 -1.89 2.56 -4.23
C LEU A 181 -1.60 2.16 -2.78
N SER A 182 -1.33 0.87 -2.51
CA SER A 182 -1.27 0.35 -1.15
C SER A 182 -0.15 0.96 -0.30
N MET A 183 1.02 1.19 -0.89
CA MET A 183 2.15 1.79 -0.19
C MET A 183 1.93 3.27 0.12
N LYS A 184 1.48 4.06 -0.87
CA LYS A 184 1.20 5.50 -0.67
C LYS A 184 0.03 5.72 0.30
N ASN A 185 -0.91 4.79 0.38
CA ASN A 185 -2.02 4.85 1.33
C ASN A 185 -1.54 4.89 2.79
N LEU A 186 -0.35 4.38 3.10
CA LEU A 186 0.23 4.44 4.45
C LEU A 186 0.50 5.88 4.94
N PHE A 187 0.49 6.90 4.09
CA PHE A 187 0.57 8.30 4.54
C PHE A 187 -0.53 8.67 5.54
N GLY A 188 -1.70 8.04 5.43
CA GLY A 188 -2.79 8.22 6.38
C GLY A 188 -2.49 7.75 7.80
N ILE A 189 -1.50 6.88 8.02
CA ILE A 189 -1.11 6.46 9.37
C ILE A 189 -0.24 7.49 10.10
N VAL A 190 0.33 8.47 9.42
CA VAL A 190 1.16 9.51 10.06
C VAL A 190 0.23 10.57 10.65
N PRO A 191 0.25 10.79 11.99
CA PRO A 191 -0.78 11.58 12.66
C PRO A 191 -0.63 13.08 12.41
N GLY A 192 -1.70 13.71 11.93
CA GLY A 192 -1.79 15.16 11.76
C GLY A 192 -1.70 15.93 13.07
N GLY A 193 -2.17 15.35 14.18
CA GLY A 193 -2.05 15.92 15.52
C GLY A 193 -0.60 16.14 15.97
N VAL A 194 0.34 15.33 15.46
CA VAL A 194 1.78 15.46 15.75
C VAL A 194 2.50 16.30 14.69
N TYR A 195 2.20 16.05 13.40
CA TYR A 195 2.99 16.59 12.28
C TYR A 195 2.33 17.75 11.55
N GLY A 196 1.14 18.15 12.00
CA GLY A 196 0.36 19.20 11.36
C GLY A 196 -0.29 18.73 10.04
N TRP A 197 -1.10 19.61 9.47
CA TRP A 197 -1.77 19.36 8.19
C TRP A 197 -1.18 20.27 7.11
N PRO A 198 -0.99 19.77 5.90
CA PRO A 198 -1.36 18.47 5.36
C PRO A 198 -0.27 17.38 5.52
N LYS A 199 0.43 17.29 6.64
CA LYS A 199 1.52 16.32 6.92
C LYS A 199 2.75 16.55 6.04
N ASN A 200 3.11 17.80 5.88
CA ASN A 200 4.17 18.25 4.97
C ASN A 200 5.54 17.62 5.25
N ILE A 201 5.78 17.12 6.45
CA ILE A 201 7.04 16.46 6.80
C ILE A 201 7.38 15.33 5.82
N LEU A 202 6.37 14.54 5.37
CA LEU A 202 6.55 13.45 4.42
C LEU A 202 6.90 13.96 3.01
N HIS A 203 6.37 15.14 2.65
CA HIS A 203 6.63 15.76 1.35
C HIS A 203 8.01 16.42 1.31
N TRP A 204 8.38 17.13 2.39
CA TRP A 204 9.68 17.81 2.50
C TRP A 204 10.87 16.85 2.65
N ALA A 205 10.63 15.69 3.24
CA ALA A 205 11.67 14.66 3.37
C ALA A 205 11.91 13.85 2.08
N GLY A 206 11.15 14.15 1.02
CA GLY A 206 11.09 13.39 -0.22
C GLY A 206 9.88 12.46 -0.23
N ILE A 207 8.91 12.72 -1.10
CA ILE A 207 7.63 11.99 -1.10
C ILE A 207 7.80 10.50 -1.42
N HIS A 208 8.60 10.16 -2.43
CA HIS A 208 8.88 8.78 -2.83
C HIS A 208 9.67 8.03 -1.76
N GLN A 209 10.69 8.69 -1.20
CA GLN A 209 11.51 8.18 -0.12
C GLN A 209 10.68 7.92 1.14
N SER A 210 9.78 8.84 1.49
CA SER A 210 8.88 8.69 2.64
C SER A 210 7.88 7.54 2.46
N ILE A 211 7.41 7.27 1.23
CA ILE A 211 6.58 6.10 0.93
C ILE A 211 7.36 4.81 1.18
N ALA A 212 8.60 4.73 0.67
CA ALA A 212 9.46 3.56 0.85
C ALA A 212 9.82 3.34 2.33
N ASP A 213 10.11 4.40 3.07
CA ASP A 213 10.40 4.34 4.50
C ASP A 213 9.20 3.86 5.32
N LEU A 214 8.00 4.37 5.07
CA LEU A 214 6.78 3.90 5.73
C LEU A 214 6.51 2.43 5.42
N HIS A 215 6.69 2.01 4.16
CA HIS A 215 6.57 0.60 3.79
C HIS A 215 7.57 -0.27 4.57
N SER A 216 8.80 0.19 4.78
CA SER A 216 9.82 -0.56 5.51
C SER A 216 9.43 -0.88 6.96
N LEU A 217 8.59 -0.06 7.58
CA LEU A 217 8.04 -0.31 8.92
C LEU A 217 6.93 -1.38 8.93
N PHE A 218 6.22 -1.53 7.82
CA PHE A 218 5.11 -2.46 7.67
C PHE A 218 5.26 -3.35 6.43
N PRO A 219 6.39 -4.06 6.26
CA PRO A 219 6.69 -4.77 5.01
C PRO A 219 5.74 -5.94 4.71
N LYS A 220 4.96 -6.36 5.69
CA LYS A 220 4.01 -7.48 5.58
C LYS A 220 2.55 -7.05 5.75
N HIS A 221 2.24 -5.75 5.55
CA HIS A 221 0.84 -5.37 5.52
C HIS A 221 0.13 -6.04 4.33
N PHE A 222 -1.15 -6.33 4.50
CA PHE A 222 -1.96 -6.91 3.43
C PHE A 222 -2.59 -5.79 2.63
N ALA A 223 -2.60 -5.90 1.31
CA ALA A 223 -3.21 -4.91 0.43
C ALA A 223 -4.51 -5.44 -0.19
N ILE A 224 -5.54 -4.59 -0.23
CA ILE A 224 -6.80 -4.81 -0.97
C ILE A 224 -7.11 -3.51 -1.70
N VAL A 225 -6.76 -3.44 -2.97
CA VAL A 225 -6.91 -2.24 -3.78
C VAL A 225 -8.31 -2.19 -4.39
N ASP A 226 -9.05 -1.12 -4.11
CA ASP A 226 -10.34 -0.82 -4.70
C ASP A 226 -10.15 -0.20 -6.09
N GLY A 227 -10.19 -1.05 -7.11
CA GLY A 227 -10.20 -0.69 -8.53
C GLY A 227 -11.57 -0.94 -9.20
N ILE A 228 -12.63 -1.17 -8.43
CA ILE A 228 -13.98 -1.30 -9.00
C ILE A 228 -14.30 -0.01 -9.75
N VAL A 229 -14.25 1.12 -9.05
CA VAL A 229 -14.22 2.44 -9.68
C VAL A 229 -13.00 3.18 -9.11
N GLY A 230 -11.98 3.35 -9.91
CA GLY A 230 -10.79 4.12 -9.60
C GLY A 230 -10.93 5.58 -9.94
N MET A 231 -9.78 6.32 -9.93
CA MET A 231 -9.70 7.72 -10.33
C MET A 231 -8.54 7.94 -11.29
N ASP A 232 -8.75 8.61 -12.40
CA ASP A 232 -7.70 9.00 -13.34
C ASP A 232 -7.54 10.53 -13.48
N GLY A 233 -6.52 10.97 -14.19
CA GLY A 233 -6.22 12.39 -14.41
C GLY A 233 -5.45 13.03 -13.25
N ASN A 234 -5.90 14.22 -12.79
CA ASN A 234 -5.22 15.00 -11.77
C ASN A 234 -5.54 14.51 -10.33
N GLY A 235 -5.31 13.18 -10.07
CA GLY A 235 -5.43 12.67 -8.72
C GLY A 235 -4.39 13.26 -7.76
N PRO A 236 -4.57 13.12 -6.45
CA PRO A 236 -5.45 12.16 -5.78
C PRO A 236 -6.87 12.66 -5.48
N ILE A 237 -7.21 13.92 -5.81
CA ILE A 237 -8.50 14.56 -5.46
C ILE A 237 -9.24 15.06 -6.71
N GLN A 238 -8.54 15.76 -7.61
CA GLN A 238 -9.13 16.45 -8.77
C GLN A 238 -9.21 15.57 -10.04
N GLY A 239 -9.15 14.25 -9.87
CA GLY A 239 -9.33 13.31 -10.96
C GLY A 239 -10.80 13.02 -11.26
N ARG A 240 -11.03 12.10 -12.20
CA ARG A 240 -12.36 11.66 -12.62
C ARG A 240 -12.57 10.20 -12.26
N PRO A 241 -13.81 9.76 -11.94
CA PRO A 241 -14.11 8.35 -11.76
C PRO A 241 -13.70 7.53 -13.00
N LYS A 242 -13.01 6.43 -12.78
CA LYS A 242 -12.54 5.53 -13.83
C LYS A 242 -12.87 4.08 -13.48
N PRO A 243 -13.91 3.49 -14.03
CA PRO A 243 -14.20 2.08 -13.83
C PRO A 243 -13.05 1.21 -14.36
N ALA A 244 -12.43 0.40 -13.51
CA ALA A 244 -11.47 -0.63 -13.89
C ALA A 244 -12.02 -2.04 -13.62
N GLY A 245 -13.07 -2.15 -12.80
CA GLY A 245 -13.82 -3.40 -12.61
C GLY A 245 -13.01 -4.51 -11.93
N VAL A 246 -12.07 -4.13 -11.03
CA VAL A 246 -11.18 -5.10 -10.38
C VAL A 246 -10.98 -4.80 -8.91
N ILE A 247 -10.66 -5.86 -8.13
CA ILE A 247 -10.06 -5.81 -6.80
C ILE A 247 -8.71 -6.50 -6.90
N VAL A 248 -7.63 -5.86 -6.45
CA VAL A 248 -6.28 -6.43 -6.45
C VAL A 248 -5.79 -6.61 -5.02
N SER A 249 -5.27 -7.79 -4.68
CA SER A 249 -4.88 -8.08 -3.29
C SER A 249 -3.62 -8.93 -3.19
N GLY A 250 -2.91 -8.80 -2.07
CA GLY A 250 -1.71 -9.59 -1.80
C GLY A 250 -0.98 -9.19 -0.52
N HIS A 251 -0.01 -10.06 -0.12
CA HIS A 251 0.85 -9.83 1.04
C HIS A 251 2.12 -9.03 0.72
N ASP A 252 2.42 -8.84 -0.55
CA ASP A 252 3.55 -8.04 -1.00
C ASP A 252 3.02 -6.76 -1.65
N PRO A 253 3.01 -5.63 -0.93
CA PRO A 253 2.47 -4.38 -1.44
C PRO A 253 3.20 -3.85 -2.68
N VAL A 254 4.49 -4.13 -2.81
CA VAL A 254 5.27 -3.73 -4.01
C VAL A 254 4.75 -4.48 -5.23
N ALA A 255 4.56 -5.79 -5.13
CA ALA A 255 4.02 -6.62 -6.20
C ALA A 255 2.56 -6.26 -6.53
N VAL A 256 1.73 -5.98 -5.50
CA VAL A 256 0.34 -5.53 -5.68
C VAL A 256 0.31 -4.19 -6.43
N ASP A 257 1.09 -3.22 -5.99
CA ASP A 257 1.12 -1.89 -6.61
C ASP A 257 1.70 -1.96 -8.04
N ALA A 258 2.71 -2.79 -8.28
CA ALA A 258 3.24 -3.04 -9.63
C ALA A 258 2.19 -3.68 -10.56
N THR A 259 1.40 -4.64 -10.03
CA THR A 259 0.28 -5.23 -10.78
C THR A 259 -0.80 -4.19 -11.09
N CYS A 260 -1.17 -3.35 -10.13
CA CYS A 260 -2.11 -2.24 -10.35
C CYS A 260 -1.59 -1.25 -11.40
N CYS A 261 -0.30 -0.90 -11.37
CA CYS A 261 0.30 -0.04 -12.39
C CYS A 261 0.14 -0.64 -13.80
N ARG A 262 0.38 -1.95 -13.96
CA ARG A 262 0.16 -2.63 -15.26
C ARG A 262 -1.29 -2.54 -15.70
N ILE A 263 -2.24 -2.82 -14.80
CA ILE A 263 -3.67 -2.68 -15.08
C ILE A 263 -4.01 -1.25 -15.51
N MET A 264 -3.41 -0.23 -14.88
CA MET A 264 -3.61 1.18 -15.21
C MET A 264 -2.87 1.65 -16.47
N GLN A 265 -2.11 0.79 -17.16
CA GLN A 265 -1.18 1.12 -18.25
C GLN A 265 -0.08 2.11 -17.82
N ILE A 266 0.41 1.96 -16.60
CA ILE A 266 1.56 2.68 -16.06
C ILE A 266 2.74 1.71 -15.95
N GLU A 267 3.94 2.16 -16.33
CA GLU A 267 5.15 1.34 -16.23
C GLU A 267 5.66 1.31 -14.79
N PRO A 268 5.61 0.13 -14.09
CA PRO A 268 5.98 0.07 -12.68
C PRO A 268 7.43 0.52 -12.40
N SER A 269 8.36 0.27 -13.32
CA SER A 269 9.77 0.67 -13.18
C SER A 269 9.99 2.18 -13.22
N ARG A 270 9.02 2.94 -13.71
CA ARG A 270 9.02 4.41 -13.73
C ARG A 270 8.36 5.02 -12.49
N ILE A 271 7.80 4.21 -11.60
CA ILE A 271 7.25 4.65 -10.32
C ILE A 271 8.35 4.59 -9.25
N GLU A 272 8.94 5.73 -8.93
CA GLU A 272 10.14 5.82 -8.09
C GLU A 272 9.99 5.13 -6.73
N TYR A 273 8.86 5.31 -6.02
CA TYR A 273 8.69 4.67 -4.72
C TYR A 273 8.64 3.14 -4.80
N LEU A 274 8.21 2.56 -5.92
CA LEU A 274 8.22 1.10 -6.12
C LEU A 274 9.65 0.59 -6.29
N THR A 275 10.45 1.28 -7.09
CA THR A 275 11.86 0.91 -7.32
C THR A 275 12.72 1.12 -6.07
N LEU A 276 12.44 2.15 -5.27
CA LEU A 276 13.11 2.38 -3.98
C LEU A 276 12.82 1.27 -2.97
N ALA A 277 11.58 0.75 -2.93
CA ALA A 277 11.17 -0.24 -1.94
C ALA A 277 11.47 -1.69 -2.36
N GLY A 278 11.26 -2.05 -3.61
CA GLY A 278 11.35 -3.43 -4.11
C GLY A 278 12.48 -3.70 -5.06
N GLY A 279 13.18 -2.67 -5.53
CA GLY A 279 14.10 -2.79 -6.65
C GLY A 279 13.39 -3.24 -7.93
N LEU A 280 14.14 -3.47 -8.98
CA LEU A 280 13.59 -3.99 -10.25
C LEU A 280 13.09 -5.44 -10.09
N GLU A 281 13.69 -6.23 -9.20
CA GLU A 281 13.28 -7.62 -8.95
C GLU A 281 11.90 -7.71 -8.29
N GLY A 282 11.59 -6.81 -7.33
CA GLY A 282 10.31 -6.82 -6.60
C GLY A 282 9.11 -6.45 -7.47
N ILE A 283 9.34 -5.70 -8.55
CA ILE A 283 8.30 -5.27 -9.49
C ILE A 283 8.27 -6.11 -10.77
N ALA A 284 9.24 -6.99 -10.99
CA ALA A 284 9.34 -7.80 -12.21
C ALA A 284 8.18 -8.80 -12.31
N GLU A 285 7.59 -8.91 -13.48
CA GLU A 285 6.39 -9.73 -13.70
C GLU A 285 6.65 -11.22 -13.47
N GLU A 286 7.83 -11.70 -13.85
CA GLU A 286 8.28 -13.07 -13.63
C GLU A 286 8.42 -13.46 -12.14
N ASN A 287 8.56 -12.47 -11.25
CA ASN A 287 8.63 -12.66 -9.81
C ASN A 287 7.27 -12.50 -9.12
N ILE A 288 6.19 -12.31 -9.90
CA ILE A 288 4.83 -12.17 -9.40
C ILE A 288 3.95 -13.33 -9.89
N GLN A 289 3.52 -14.17 -8.96
CA GLN A 289 2.53 -15.21 -9.25
C GLN A 289 1.13 -14.58 -9.29
N GLN A 290 0.62 -14.34 -10.49
CA GLN A 290 -0.74 -13.88 -10.67
C GLN A 290 -1.76 -15.00 -10.38
N ILE A 291 -2.81 -14.66 -9.62
CA ILE A 291 -3.94 -15.53 -9.30
C ILE A 291 -5.21 -14.80 -9.78
N GLY A 292 -6.16 -15.55 -10.35
CA GLY A 292 -7.35 -14.96 -10.96
C GLY A 292 -7.06 -14.39 -12.35
N GLU A 293 -7.46 -13.16 -12.60
CA GLU A 293 -7.28 -12.50 -13.89
C GLU A 293 -5.81 -12.11 -14.14
N LYS A 294 -5.40 -12.18 -15.41
CA LYS A 294 -4.11 -11.60 -15.83
C LYS A 294 -4.25 -10.08 -15.96
N PRO A 295 -3.26 -9.28 -15.58
CA PRO A 295 -3.31 -7.82 -15.69
C PRO A 295 -3.72 -7.34 -17.09
N ASP A 296 -3.19 -7.95 -18.14
CA ASP A 296 -3.48 -7.57 -19.53
C ASP A 296 -4.93 -7.86 -19.92
N SER A 297 -5.61 -8.84 -19.28
CA SER A 297 -7.02 -9.17 -19.55
C SER A 297 -8.02 -8.19 -18.94
N VAL A 298 -7.56 -7.37 -18.00
CA VAL A 298 -8.35 -6.36 -17.28
C VAL A 298 -7.74 -4.97 -17.39
N GLU A 299 -6.79 -4.81 -18.29
CA GLU A 299 -6.08 -3.56 -18.52
C GLU A 299 -7.07 -2.44 -18.85
N THR A 300 -6.89 -1.31 -18.18
CA THR A 300 -7.73 -0.12 -18.34
C THR A 300 -6.83 1.10 -18.40
N ARG A 301 -6.91 1.87 -19.48
CA ARG A 301 -6.10 3.06 -19.63
C ARG A 301 -6.56 4.16 -18.68
N PHE A 302 -5.75 4.45 -17.66
CA PHE A 302 -5.92 5.61 -16.78
C PHE A 302 -5.24 6.82 -17.40
N GLU A 303 -5.94 7.94 -17.52
CA GLU A 303 -5.32 9.16 -18.04
C GLU A 303 -4.33 9.74 -17.03
N LEU A 304 -3.18 10.19 -17.54
CA LEU A 304 -2.14 10.87 -16.77
C LEU A 304 -2.14 12.34 -17.13
N ILE A 305 -1.80 13.21 -16.19
CA ILE A 305 -1.49 14.62 -16.48
C ILE A 305 -0.28 14.70 -17.42
N MET A 306 -0.11 15.85 -18.07
CA MET A 306 0.89 16.03 -19.12
C MET A 306 2.32 15.77 -18.61
N GLU A 307 2.61 16.21 -17.39
CA GLU A 307 3.92 16.10 -16.74
C GLU A 307 4.33 14.65 -16.42
N LEU A 308 3.37 13.73 -16.41
CA LEU A 308 3.58 12.33 -16.06
C LEU A 308 3.36 11.36 -17.24
N ARG A 309 3.25 11.87 -18.47
CA ARG A 309 3.02 11.02 -19.64
C ARG A 309 4.13 9.98 -19.88
N ASP A 310 5.34 10.30 -19.46
CA ASP A 310 6.49 9.41 -19.57
C ASP A 310 6.36 8.15 -18.66
N LEU A 311 5.44 8.17 -17.70
CA LEU A 311 5.13 6.98 -16.89
C LEU A 311 4.31 5.93 -17.65
N ARG A 312 3.86 6.23 -18.88
CA ARG A 312 3.04 5.31 -19.67
C ARG A 312 3.80 4.03 -20.01
N ARG A 313 3.15 2.88 -19.82
CA ARG A 313 3.62 1.59 -20.31
C ARG A 313 3.48 1.58 -21.82
N GLU A 314 4.60 1.40 -22.52
CA GLU A 314 4.61 1.15 -23.96
C GLU A 314 4.28 -0.32 -24.20
N ARG A 315 3.38 -0.59 -25.12
CA ARG A 315 3.17 -1.97 -25.59
C ARG A 315 4.29 -2.31 -26.55
N ALA A 316 4.97 -3.42 -26.31
CA ALA A 316 5.91 -4.00 -27.25
C ALA A 316 5.21 -4.49 -28.53
#